data_d0569cada656bcd698f79829e281f1b2
#
_entry.id   d0569cada656bcd698f79829e281f1b2
#
_cell.length_a   1.000
_cell.length_b   1.000
_cell.length_c   1.000
_cell.angle_alpha   90.00
_cell.angle_beta   90.00
_cell.angle_gamma   90.00
#
_symmetry.space_group_name_H-M   'P 1'
#
loop_
_entity.id
_entity.type
_entity.pdbx_description
1 polymer ?
#
loop_
_entity_poly.entity_id
_entity_poly.type
_entity_poly.pdbx_seq_one_letter_code
_entity_poly.pdbx_strand_id
1 'polypeptide(L)'
;MDSIIFEWDPVKADLNYAKHKVTFEEAKTVFYDENALLIADPDHSNIDEDRFIMLGLSSEMHMLLVCHCYRENDRIRKISARKANLQ
;
A
#
# COMPACT_ATOMS: atom_id res chain seq x y z
N MET A 1 -4.43 -12.38 18.86
CA MET A 1 -4.83 -11.90 17.53
C MET A 1 -3.79 -10.91 17.03
N ASP A 2 -3.29 -11.15 15.86
CA ASP A 2 -2.19 -10.36 15.34
C ASP A 2 -2.70 -9.06 14.76
N SER A 3 -2.19 -7.96 15.29
CA SER A 3 -2.49 -6.65 14.76
C SER A 3 -1.44 -6.30 13.72
N ILE A 4 -1.89 -5.86 12.55
CA ILE A 4 -0.99 -5.36 11.54
C ILE A 4 -0.57 -3.95 11.94
N ILE A 5 0.73 -3.72 11.95
CA ILE A 5 1.27 -2.39 12.24
C ILE A 5 1.67 -1.75 10.92
N PHE A 6 1.06 -0.62 10.62
CA PHE A 6 1.39 0.14 9.42
C PHE A 6 2.30 1.30 9.77
N GLU A 7 3.25 1.55 8.91
CA GLU A 7 4.13 2.71 9.06
C GLU A 7 4.34 3.39 7.72
N TRP A 8 4.68 4.65 7.76
CA TRP A 8 5.04 5.40 6.56
C TRP A 8 5.74 6.69 6.95
N ASP A 9 6.45 7.24 5.96
CA ASP A 9 7.11 8.53 6.08
C ASP A 9 6.07 9.63 5.83
N PRO A 10 5.85 10.55 6.77
CA PRO A 10 4.85 11.62 6.59
C PRO A 10 5.11 12.48 5.34
N VAL A 11 6.37 12.71 4.99
CA VAL A 11 6.69 13.49 3.80
C VAL A 11 6.24 12.76 2.55
N LYS A 12 6.49 11.45 2.49
CA LYS A 12 6.02 10.64 1.36
C LYS A 12 4.51 10.59 1.29
N ALA A 13 3.83 10.55 2.45
CA ALA A 13 2.38 10.56 2.50
C ALA A 13 1.82 11.85 1.89
N ASP A 14 2.42 12.99 2.24
CA ASP A 14 1.98 14.28 1.70
C ASP A 14 2.22 14.37 0.20
N LEU A 15 3.37 13.92 -0.27
CA LEU A 15 3.68 13.90 -1.69
C LEU A 15 2.76 12.97 -2.46
N ASN A 16 2.44 11.82 -1.86
CA ASN A 16 1.52 10.87 -2.48
C ASN A 16 0.13 11.48 -2.63
N TYR A 17 -0.34 12.16 -1.60
CA TYR A 17 -1.65 12.80 -1.67
C TYR A 17 -1.68 13.93 -2.71
N ALA A 18 -0.62 14.72 -2.77
CA ALA A 18 -0.52 15.79 -3.77
C ALA A 18 -0.59 15.22 -5.19
N LYS A 19 0.05 14.09 -5.42
CA LYS A 19 0.16 13.48 -6.75
C LYS A 19 -1.06 12.64 -7.12
N HIS A 20 -1.56 11.83 -6.20
CA HIS A 20 -2.56 10.80 -6.49
C HIS A 20 -3.90 11.03 -5.81
N LYS A 21 -3.99 11.97 -4.88
CA LYS A 21 -5.19 12.27 -4.08
C LYS A 21 -5.67 11.07 -3.27
N VAL A 22 -4.73 10.22 -2.84
CA VAL A 22 -5.00 9.07 -2.00
C VAL A 22 -4.16 9.21 -0.72
N THR A 23 -4.83 9.12 0.43
CA THR A 23 -4.13 9.15 1.71
C THR A 23 -3.61 7.76 2.06
N PHE A 24 -2.57 7.68 2.86
CA PHE A 24 -2.08 6.39 3.34
C PHE A 24 -3.03 5.78 4.36
N GLU A 25 -3.84 6.60 5.04
CA GLU A 25 -4.91 6.11 5.90
C GLU A 25 -5.95 5.31 5.10
N GLU A 26 -6.36 5.85 3.94
CA GLU A 26 -7.26 5.12 3.07
C GLU A 26 -6.58 3.86 2.51
N ALA A 27 -5.33 3.97 2.10
CA ALA A 27 -4.58 2.83 1.56
C ALA A 27 -4.51 1.68 2.55
N LYS A 28 -4.41 1.98 3.84
CA LYS A 28 -4.37 0.98 4.90
C LYS A 28 -5.60 0.07 4.86
N THR A 29 -6.76 0.62 4.53
CA THR A 29 -8.01 -0.13 4.54
C THR A 29 -8.05 -1.23 3.48
N VAL A 30 -7.26 -1.09 2.41
CA VAL A 30 -7.18 -2.10 1.35
C VAL A 30 -6.69 -3.43 1.89
N PHE A 31 -5.84 -3.40 2.92
CA PHE A 31 -5.29 -4.63 3.51
C PHE A 31 -6.32 -5.46 4.26
N TYR A 32 -7.51 -4.90 4.49
CA TYR A 32 -8.61 -5.61 5.12
C TYR A 32 -9.68 -6.06 4.12
N ASP A 33 -9.47 -5.80 2.83
CA ASP A 33 -10.34 -6.31 1.78
C ASP A 33 -10.03 -7.79 1.56
N GLU A 34 -11.00 -8.65 1.82
CA GLU A 34 -10.85 -10.10 1.71
C GLU A 34 -10.54 -10.55 0.29
N ASN A 35 -10.87 -9.75 -0.69
CA ASN A 35 -10.66 -10.08 -2.10
C ASN A 35 -9.44 -9.40 -2.69
N ALA A 36 -8.65 -8.71 -1.87
CA ALA A 36 -7.46 -8.04 -2.35
C ALA A 36 -6.42 -9.04 -2.87
N LEU A 37 -5.69 -8.61 -3.90
CA LEU A 37 -4.62 -9.41 -4.50
C LEU A 37 -3.27 -8.85 -4.10
N LEU A 38 -2.38 -9.75 -3.68
CA LEU A 38 -1.00 -9.38 -3.35
C LEU A 38 -0.11 -9.81 -4.51
N ILE A 39 0.58 -8.86 -5.10
CA ILE A 39 1.41 -9.06 -6.27
C ILE A 39 2.84 -8.64 -5.95
N ALA A 40 3.80 -9.51 -6.24
CA ALA A 40 5.20 -9.15 -6.11
C ALA A 40 5.57 -8.13 -7.18
N ASP A 41 6.42 -7.17 -6.83
CA ASP A 41 6.88 -6.13 -7.75
C ASP A 41 8.40 -6.24 -7.92
N PRO A 42 8.88 -7.16 -8.78
CA PRO A 42 10.31 -7.37 -8.92
C PRO A 42 11.03 -6.18 -9.54
N ASP A 43 10.37 -5.37 -10.33
CA ASP A 43 11.00 -4.22 -10.98
C ASP A 43 11.42 -3.14 -9.99
N HIS A 44 10.76 -3.10 -8.82
CA HIS A 44 11.05 -2.12 -7.78
C HIS A 44 11.64 -2.75 -6.53
N SER A 45 11.94 -4.06 -6.58
CA SER A 45 12.60 -4.77 -5.48
C SER A 45 14.12 -4.70 -5.64
N ASN A 46 14.83 -4.85 -4.52
CA ASN A 46 16.27 -4.94 -4.54
C ASN A 46 16.73 -6.04 -3.59
N ILE A 47 18.05 -6.21 -3.43
CA ILE A 47 18.61 -7.27 -2.61
C ILE A 47 18.13 -7.20 -1.16
N ASP A 48 17.97 -5.99 -0.65
CA ASP A 48 17.65 -5.76 0.76
C ASP A 48 16.16 -5.60 1.02
N GLU A 49 15.35 -5.43 -0.01
CA GLU A 49 13.95 -5.08 0.17
C GLU A 49 13.09 -5.59 -0.97
N ASP A 50 12.16 -6.48 -0.64
CA ASP A 50 11.16 -6.96 -1.58
C ASP A 50 9.94 -6.05 -1.50
N ARG A 51 9.52 -5.55 -2.65
CA ARG A 51 8.34 -4.71 -2.77
C ARG A 51 7.18 -5.48 -3.35
N PHE A 52 6.00 -5.12 -2.88
CA PHE A 52 4.74 -5.75 -3.28
C PHE A 52 3.71 -4.68 -3.61
N ILE A 53 2.72 -5.10 -4.38
CA ILE A 53 1.56 -4.26 -4.69
C ILE A 53 0.33 -4.98 -4.17
N MET A 54 -0.46 -4.29 -3.35
CA MET A 54 -1.77 -4.80 -2.94
C MET A 54 -2.82 -4.10 -3.80
N LEU A 55 -3.57 -4.88 -4.56
CA LEU A 55 -4.68 -4.38 -5.36
C LEU A 55 -5.97 -4.74 -4.64
N GLY A 56 -6.71 -3.75 -4.22
CA GLY A 56 -7.94 -4.01 -3.49
C GLY A 56 -8.81 -2.78 -3.34
N LEU A 57 -9.97 -2.99 -2.74
CA LEU A 57 -10.98 -1.95 -2.55
C LEU A 57 -10.79 -1.30 -1.18
N SER A 58 -10.72 0.02 -1.16
CA SER A 58 -10.60 0.77 0.08
C SER A 58 -11.96 0.95 0.76
N SER A 59 -11.94 1.45 2.00
CA SER A 59 -13.16 1.78 2.73
C SER A 59 -13.97 2.89 2.06
N GLU A 60 -13.34 3.66 1.18
CA GLU A 60 -14.00 4.71 0.40
C GLU A 60 -14.50 4.20 -0.94
N MET A 61 -14.50 2.89 -1.13
CA MET A 61 -14.95 2.23 -2.36
C MET A 61 -14.10 2.57 -3.57
N HIS A 62 -12.84 2.88 -3.35
CA HIS A 62 -11.87 3.09 -4.43
C HIS A 62 -11.00 1.85 -4.61
N MET A 63 -10.85 1.42 -5.85
CA MET A 63 -9.90 0.36 -6.17
C MET A 63 -8.50 0.98 -6.18
N LEU A 64 -7.64 0.51 -5.29
CA LEU A 64 -6.32 1.10 -5.11
C LEU A 64 -5.20 0.10 -5.39
N LEU A 65 -4.08 0.64 -5.86
CA LEU A 65 -2.80 -0.07 -5.93
C LEU A 65 -1.91 0.51 -4.83
N VAL A 66 -1.55 -0.32 -3.86
CA VAL A 66 -0.74 0.12 -2.71
C VAL A 66 0.62 -0.56 -2.76
N CYS A 67 1.64 0.20 -3.11
CA CYS A 67 3.01 -0.28 -3.12
C CYS A 67 3.54 -0.25 -1.70
N HIS A 68 4.08 -1.37 -1.24
CA HIS A 68 4.53 -1.49 0.15
C HIS A 68 5.63 -2.53 0.25
N CYS A 69 6.27 -2.57 1.41
CA CYS A 69 7.20 -3.64 1.75
C CYS A 69 6.91 -4.11 3.17
N TYR A 70 7.39 -5.30 3.49
CA TYR A 70 7.24 -5.87 4.83
C TYR A 70 8.50 -5.62 5.63
N ARG A 71 8.31 -5.24 6.89
CA ARG A 71 9.38 -5.04 7.85
C ARG A 71 9.26 -6.08 8.96
N GLU A 72 10.28 -6.19 9.79
CA GLU A 72 10.25 -7.08 10.95
C GLU A 72 9.08 -6.73 11.87
N ASN A 73 8.63 -7.71 12.65
CA ASN A 73 7.56 -7.55 13.65
C ASN A 73 6.21 -7.19 13.03
N ASP A 74 5.89 -7.81 11.89
CA ASP A 74 4.59 -7.67 11.23
C ASP A 74 4.26 -6.24 10.83
N ARG A 75 5.29 -5.48 10.49
CA ARG A 75 5.10 -4.11 10.04
C ARG A 75 5.00 -4.04 8.53
N ILE A 76 4.08 -3.22 8.07
CA ILE A 76 3.92 -2.92 6.65
C ILE A 76 4.29 -1.46 6.43
N ARG A 77 5.30 -1.24 5.60
CA ARG A 77 5.71 0.12 5.26
C ARG A 77 5.17 0.49 3.90
N LYS A 78 4.32 1.51 3.88
CA LYS A 78 3.74 2.01 2.64
C LYS A 78 4.72 2.92 1.92
N ILE A 79 4.76 2.78 0.62
CA ILE A 79 5.66 3.52 -0.24
C ILE A 79 4.87 4.45 -1.15
N SER A 80 3.78 3.95 -1.74
CA SER A 80 2.90 4.77 -2.57
C SER A 80 1.53 4.12 -2.66
N ALA A 81 0.53 4.94 -2.98
CA ALA A 81 -0.83 4.45 -3.18
C ALA A 81 -1.49 5.31 -4.26
N ARG A 82 -2.18 4.65 -5.18
CA ARG A 82 -2.88 5.34 -6.26
C ARG A 82 -4.13 4.57 -6.65
N LYS A 83 -5.05 5.25 -7.29
CA LYS A 83 -6.24 4.60 -7.82
C LYS A 83 -5.84 3.73 -9.00
N ALA A 84 -6.40 2.53 -9.06
CA ALA A 84 -6.18 1.65 -10.19
C ALA A 84 -6.91 2.20 -11.40
N ASN A 85 -6.21 2.20 -12.54
CA ASN A 85 -6.82 2.59 -13.80
C ASN A 85 -7.22 1.32 -14.52
N LEU A 86 -8.53 1.06 -14.59
CA LEU A 86 -9.08 -0.19 -15.12
C LEU A 86 -9.55 -0.07 -16.57
N GLN A 87 -8.94 0.79 -17.33
CA GLN A 87 -9.25 0.89 -18.75
C GLN A 87 -8.78 -0.33 -19.51
#